data_a43884310ca46a2169a0f9d40d293067
#
_entry.id   a43884310ca46a2169a0f9d40d293067
#
_cell.length_a   1.000
_cell.length_b   1.000
_cell.length_c   1.000
_cell.angle_alpha   90.00
_cell.angle_beta   90.00
_cell.angle_gamma   90.00
#
_symmetry.space_group_name_H-M   'P 1'
#
loop_
_entity.id
_entity.type
_entity.pdbx_description
1 polymer ?
#
loop_
_entity_poly.entity_id
_entity_poly.type
_entity_poly.pdbx_seq_one_letter_code
_entity_poly.pdbx_strand_id
1 'polypeptide(L)'
;MVVKRRAVATDGVARYLERIGHTGRRAPSLHTLRKLQLAHLVHVPFENLDVFHRRGVRVDVNWSYQKIVDRRRGGWCFELNGCFGALLDLLGYRVARLSCRTYESDAGGFGPEFDHLALLVRVGGDRYLVDVGWGDCALSPIPAEAGEYKVRPRKVRVETTDESLRLLELVDRVDGEPVWEPQYEASLHPRALADFDARSQYLQTEPGLNWTEKPLVTRATSAKGGRITLHADRLRTRQDDLTFVDEPVTAEEWASVLATRFDIAPP
;
A
#
# COMPACT_ATOMS: atom_id res chain seq x y z
N MET A 1 -18.36 7.93 -28.94
CA MET A 1 -18.21 7.20 -27.66
C MET A 1 -16.78 7.22 -27.12
N VAL A 2 -15.75 7.16 -27.95
CA VAL A 2 -14.30 7.15 -27.57
C VAL A 2 -13.85 8.49 -26.97
N VAL A 3 -14.31 9.64 -27.45
CA VAL A 3 -13.92 10.98 -26.96
C VAL A 3 -14.40 11.26 -25.55
N LYS A 4 -15.64 10.83 -25.17
CA LYS A 4 -16.17 10.99 -23.81
C LYS A 4 -15.42 10.12 -22.77
N ARG A 5 -15.01 8.89 -23.14
CA ARG A 5 -14.18 8.02 -22.26
C ARG A 5 -12.80 8.61 -22.00
N ARG A 6 -12.20 9.28 -22.99
CA ARG A 6 -10.88 9.91 -22.86
C ARG A 6 -10.93 11.17 -21.97
N ALA A 7 -11.96 11.98 -22.07
CA ALA A 7 -12.14 13.17 -21.25
C ALA A 7 -12.37 12.81 -19.76
N VAL A 8 -13.23 11.82 -19.48
CA VAL A 8 -13.47 11.32 -18.11
C VAL A 8 -12.21 10.68 -17.50
N ALA A 9 -11.39 9.95 -18.30
CA ALA A 9 -10.13 9.40 -17.84
C ALA A 9 -9.10 10.49 -17.48
N THR A 10 -9.06 11.59 -18.26
CA THR A 10 -8.12 12.72 -18.03
C THR A 10 -8.49 13.50 -16.76
N ASP A 11 -9.77 13.75 -16.53
CA ASP A 11 -10.28 14.39 -15.32
C ASP A 11 -10.03 13.52 -14.07
N GLY A 12 -10.26 12.22 -14.17
CA GLY A 12 -9.98 11.27 -13.10
C GLY A 12 -8.51 11.23 -12.68
N VAL A 13 -7.58 11.27 -13.64
CA VAL A 13 -6.14 11.37 -13.36
C VAL A 13 -5.82 12.68 -12.64
N ALA A 14 -6.37 13.81 -13.07
CA ALA A 14 -6.12 15.12 -12.45
C ALA A 14 -6.59 15.14 -10.99
N ARG A 15 -7.79 14.64 -10.70
CA ARG A 15 -8.37 14.57 -9.36
C ARG A 15 -7.59 13.60 -8.45
N TYR A 16 -7.10 12.48 -9.00
CA TYR A 16 -6.25 11.57 -8.22
C TYR A 16 -4.92 12.23 -7.86
N LEU A 17 -4.27 12.92 -8.81
CA LEU A 17 -3.03 13.64 -8.55
C LEU A 17 -3.22 14.76 -7.53
N GLU A 18 -4.35 15.47 -7.59
CA GLU A 18 -4.76 16.46 -6.58
C GLU A 18 -4.95 15.80 -5.20
N ARG A 19 -5.64 14.64 -5.12
CA ARG A 19 -5.85 13.88 -3.88
C ARG A 19 -4.55 13.53 -3.18
N ILE A 20 -3.51 13.18 -3.95
CA ILE A 20 -2.18 12.85 -3.41
C ILE A 20 -1.22 14.05 -3.36
N GLY A 21 -1.68 15.27 -3.67
CA GLY A 21 -0.86 16.47 -3.63
C GLY A 21 0.27 16.50 -4.66
N HIS A 22 0.15 15.77 -5.78
CA HIS A 22 1.20 15.73 -6.81
C HIS A 22 0.96 16.79 -7.89
N THR A 23 1.82 17.81 -7.92
CA THR A 23 1.79 18.91 -8.92
C THR A 23 2.92 18.81 -9.95
N GLY A 24 3.75 17.76 -9.89
CA GLY A 24 4.96 17.62 -10.71
C GLY A 24 4.72 17.05 -12.11
N ARG A 25 5.83 16.65 -12.77
CA ARG A 25 5.80 15.97 -14.06
C ARG A 25 4.97 14.69 -13.98
N ARG A 26 4.27 14.40 -15.09
CA ARG A 26 3.41 13.19 -15.22
C ARG A 26 4.01 12.13 -16.15
N ALA A 27 5.00 12.51 -16.97
CA ALA A 27 5.62 11.58 -17.91
C ALA A 27 6.31 10.42 -17.18
N PRO A 28 6.16 9.18 -17.68
CA PRO A 28 6.74 8.00 -17.08
C PRO A 28 8.27 8.10 -16.95
N SER A 29 8.74 8.00 -15.71
CA SER A 29 10.16 7.90 -15.36
C SER A 29 10.28 7.36 -13.94
N LEU A 30 11.45 6.82 -13.57
CA LEU A 30 11.68 6.38 -12.19
C LEU A 30 11.56 7.55 -11.19
N HIS A 31 12.01 8.73 -11.56
CA HIS A 31 11.88 9.93 -10.75
C HIS A 31 10.40 10.27 -10.47
N THR A 32 9.56 10.27 -11.52
CA THR A 32 8.12 10.51 -11.38
C THR A 32 7.46 9.40 -10.55
N LEU A 33 7.79 8.14 -10.79
CA LEU A 33 7.26 6.99 -10.05
C LEU A 33 7.55 7.09 -8.54
N ARG A 34 8.80 7.45 -8.17
CA ARG A 34 9.19 7.69 -6.77
C ARG A 34 8.35 8.79 -6.11
N LYS A 35 8.11 9.88 -6.84
CA LYS A 35 7.29 10.99 -6.32
C LYS A 35 5.82 10.61 -6.16
N LEU A 36 5.27 9.87 -7.12
CA LEU A 36 3.88 9.40 -7.08
C LEU A 36 3.65 8.43 -5.92
N GLN A 37 4.54 7.44 -5.75
CA GLN A 37 4.43 6.47 -4.64
C GLN A 37 4.53 7.18 -3.29
N LEU A 38 5.53 8.03 -3.10
CA LEU A 38 5.69 8.78 -1.85
C LEU A 38 4.48 9.69 -1.58
N ALA A 39 4.01 10.41 -2.59
CA ALA A 39 2.85 11.28 -2.47
C ALA A 39 1.60 10.50 -2.08
N HIS A 40 1.37 9.33 -2.68
CA HIS A 40 0.27 8.45 -2.29
C HIS A 40 0.39 8.02 -0.82
N LEU A 41 1.53 7.49 -0.40
CA LEU A 41 1.77 7.00 0.96
C LEU A 41 1.63 8.06 2.05
N VAL A 42 1.89 9.32 1.70
CA VAL A 42 1.77 10.45 2.64
C VAL A 42 0.33 10.97 2.74
N HIS A 43 -0.46 10.92 1.65
CA HIS A 43 -1.78 11.54 1.61
C HIS A 43 -2.94 10.55 1.68
N VAL A 44 -2.72 9.28 1.35
CA VAL A 44 -3.76 8.25 1.36
C VAL A 44 -3.42 7.21 2.41
N PRO A 45 -4.18 7.11 3.50
CA PRO A 45 -3.91 6.11 4.53
C PRO A 45 -4.27 4.70 4.06
N PHE A 46 -3.50 3.71 4.53
CA PHE A 46 -3.97 2.34 4.61
C PHE A 46 -4.99 2.26 5.74
N GLU A 47 -6.18 1.68 5.48
CA GLU A 47 -7.20 1.48 6.52
C GLU A 47 -8.08 0.26 6.21
N ASN A 48 -8.54 -0.39 7.26
CA ASN A 48 -9.47 -1.52 7.17
C ASN A 48 -10.87 -1.20 7.73
N LEU A 49 -11.23 0.06 7.87
CA LEU A 49 -12.43 0.46 8.62
C LEU A 49 -13.74 -0.07 8.01
N ASP A 50 -13.85 -0.15 6.68
CA ASP A 50 -15.04 -0.72 6.04
C ASP A 50 -15.13 -2.23 6.27
N VAL A 51 -13.99 -2.94 6.40
CA VAL A 51 -13.93 -4.35 6.78
C VAL A 51 -14.30 -4.52 8.25
N PHE A 52 -13.65 -3.78 9.15
CA PHE A 52 -13.92 -3.81 10.58
C PHE A 52 -15.38 -3.51 10.92
N HIS A 53 -15.98 -2.52 10.26
CA HIS A 53 -17.39 -2.16 10.42
C HIS A 53 -18.36 -3.00 9.58
N ARG A 54 -17.88 -4.07 8.92
CA ARG A 54 -18.69 -5.02 8.12
C ARG A 54 -19.51 -4.34 7.00
N ARG A 55 -18.98 -3.26 6.40
CA ARG A 55 -19.61 -2.54 5.29
C ARG A 55 -19.32 -3.16 3.93
N GLY A 56 -18.32 -4.02 3.88
CA GLY A 56 -17.84 -4.67 2.67
C GLY A 56 -16.97 -3.78 1.79
N VAL A 57 -16.01 -4.40 1.13
CA VAL A 57 -15.11 -3.79 0.15
C VAL A 57 -15.22 -4.54 -1.17
N ARG A 58 -14.97 -3.86 -2.29
CA ARG A 58 -14.97 -4.46 -3.62
C ARG A 58 -13.61 -4.34 -4.27
N VAL A 59 -13.18 -5.41 -4.92
CA VAL A 59 -11.96 -5.44 -5.72
C VAL A 59 -12.26 -4.86 -7.11
N ASP A 60 -12.54 -3.56 -7.15
CA ASP A 60 -12.94 -2.82 -8.35
C ASP A 60 -12.30 -1.43 -8.37
N VAL A 61 -11.72 -1.04 -9.52
CA VAL A 61 -11.01 0.24 -9.65
C VAL A 61 -11.95 1.43 -9.47
N ASN A 62 -13.16 1.40 -9.99
CA ASN A 62 -14.09 2.54 -9.88
C ASN A 62 -14.59 2.70 -8.45
N TRP A 63 -14.86 1.57 -7.78
CA TRP A 63 -15.22 1.57 -6.36
C TRP A 63 -14.10 2.17 -5.50
N SER A 64 -12.87 1.68 -5.70
CA SER A 64 -11.68 2.17 -4.98
C SER A 64 -11.41 3.63 -5.28
N TYR A 65 -11.56 4.06 -6.54
CA TYR A 65 -11.41 5.46 -6.94
C TYR A 65 -12.42 6.36 -6.22
N GLN A 66 -13.70 6.01 -6.22
CA GLN A 66 -14.74 6.78 -5.53
C GLN A 66 -14.46 6.88 -4.03
N LYS A 67 -13.95 5.81 -3.40
CA LYS A 67 -13.59 5.82 -1.98
C LYS A 67 -12.37 6.70 -1.71
N ILE A 68 -11.29 6.48 -2.43
CA ILE A 68 -9.98 7.12 -2.18
C ILE A 68 -9.98 8.59 -2.63
N VAL A 69 -10.52 8.87 -3.82
CA VAL A 69 -10.44 10.19 -4.46
C VAL A 69 -11.65 11.05 -4.12
N ASP A 70 -12.87 10.55 -4.37
CA ASP A 70 -14.07 11.37 -4.24
C ASP A 70 -14.49 11.56 -2.79
N ARG A 71 -14.43 10.50 -1.98
CA ARG A 71 -14.78 10.53 -0.55
C ARG A 71 -13.58 10.80 0.36
N ARG A 72 -12.38 10.98 -0.20
CA ARG A 72 -11.12 11.24 0.52
C ARG A 72 -10.81 10.22 1.63
N ARG A 73 -11.25 8.96 1.45
CA ARG A 73 -10.95 7.85 2.36
C ARG A 73 -9.60 7.22 2.03
N GLY A 74 -9.19 6.24 2.81
CA GLY A 74 -8.13 5.30 2.52
C GLY A 74 -8.67 4.00 1.92
N GLY A 75 -7.96 2.92 2.13
CA GLY A 75 -8.35 1.57 1.77
C GLY A 75 -7.32 0.56 2.19
N TRP A 76 -7.57 -0.70 1.94
CA TRP A 76 -6.59 -1.76 2.16
C TRP A 76 -5.85 -2.14 0.86
N CYS A 77 -4.99 -3.17 0.89
CA CYS A 77 -4.06 -3.48 -0.20
C CYS A 77 -4.71 -3.58 -1.59
N PHE A 78 -5.87 -4.26 -1.71
CA PHE A 78 -6.54 -4.45 -3.00
C PHE A 78 -7.11 -3.15 -3.57
N GLU A 79 -7.63 -2.27 -2.70
CA GLU A 79 -8.14 -0.96 -3.09
C GLU A 79 -7.00 -0.02 -3.48
N LEU A 80 -5.98 0.09 -2.62
CA LEU A 80 -4.87 1.04 -2.80
C LEU A 80 -4.01 0.67 -4.01
N ASN A 81 -3.47 -0.55 -4.07
CA ASN A 81 -2.65 -0.99 -5.20
C ASN A 81 -3.47 -1.16 -6.49
N GLY A 82 -4.74 -1.59 -6.39
CA GLY A 82 -5.63 -1.68 -7.55
C GLY A 82 -5.85 -0.31 -8.21
N CYS A 83 -6.17 0.71 -7.41
CA CYS A 83 -6.44 2.06 -7.88
C CYS A 83 -5.15 2.80 -8.30
N PHE A 84 -4.05 2.65 -7.55
CA PHE A 84 -2.77 3.24 -7.90
C PHE A 84 -2.18 2.64 -9.17
N GLY A 85 -2.30 1.31 -9.36
CA GLY A 85 -1.92 0.64 -10.59
C GLY A 85 -2.68 1.18 -11.80
N ALA A 86 -3.99 1.43 -11.67
CA ALA A 86 -4.78 2.05 -12.73
C ALA A 86 -4.35 3.50 -13.04
N LEU A 87 -3.99 4.29 -12.01
CA LEU A 87 -3.39 5.62 -12.22
C LEU A 87 -2.10 5.52 -13.03
N LEU A 88 -1.19 4.61 -12.66
CA LEU A 88 0.08 4.43 -13.34
C LEU A 88 -0.11 3.99 -14.81
N ASP A 89 -1.04 3.06 -15.08
CA ASP A 89 -1.41 2.66 -16.45
C ASP A 89 -1.89 3.87 -17.28
N LEU A 90 -2.77 4.72 -16.72
CA LEU A 90 -3.26 5.93 -17.38
C LEU A 90 -2.16 6.98 -17.61
N LEU A 91 -1.12 7.00 -16.78
CA LEU A 91 0.05 7.84 -16.95
C LEU A 91 1.07 7.26 -17.97
N GLY A 92 0.82 6.05 -18.50
CA GLY A 92 1.63 5.41 -19.52
C GLY A 92 2.74 4.50 -19.00
N TYR A 93 2.74 4.13 -17.72
CA TYR A 93 3.61 3.06 -17.23
C TYR A 93 3.09 1.68 -17.67
N ARG A 94 3.99 0.71 -17.76
CA ARG A 94 3.63 -0.70 -17.93
C ARG A 94 3.54 -1.35 -16.55
N VAL A 95 2.34 -1.68 -16.12
CA VAL A 95 2.04 -2.20 -14.78
C VAL A 95 1.54 -3.64 -14.87
N ALA A 96 2.10 -4.51 -14.03
CA ALA A 96 1.54 -5.84 -13.77
C ALA A 96 1.11 -5.91 -12.29
N ARG A 97 -0.04 -6.51 -12.03
CA ARG A 97 -0.52 -6.84 -10.69
C ARG A 97 0.01 -8.21 -10.31
N LEU A 98 0.60 -8.32 -9.13
CA LEU A 98 1.21 -9.55 -8.63
C LEU A 98 0.40 -10.09 -7.44
N SER A 99 0.10 -11.39 -7.47
CA SER A 99 -0.39 -12.11 -6.29
C SER A 99 0.76 -12.32 -5.33
N CYS A 100 0.56 -11.96 -4.06
CA CYS A 100 1.53 -12.15 -3.01
C CYS A 100 0.99 -13.08 -1.93
N ARG A 101 1.89 -13.92 -1.39
CA ARG A 101 1.72 -14.72 -0.18
C ARG A 101 2.39 -13.98 0.95
N THR A 102 1.65 -13.57 1.97
CA THR A 102 2.20 -12.89 3.15
C THR A 102 2.98 -13.86 4.03
N TYR A 103 4.06 -13.40 4.66
CA TYR A 103 4.77 -14.23 5.62
C TYR A 103 4.06 -14.18 6.97
N GLU A 104 3.80 -15.35 7.53
CA GLU A 104 3.17 -15.56 8.82
C GLU A 104 4.23 -16.02 9.82
N SER A 105 4.79 -15.10 10.60
CA SER A 105 5.90 -15.38 11.53
C SER A 105 5.54 -16.47 12.56
N ASP A 106 4.31 -16.46 13.07
CA ASP A 106 3.82 -17.44 14.03
C ASP A 106 3.74 -18.86 13.44
N ALA A 107 3.43 -18.97 12.15
CA ALA A 107 3.39 -20.24 11.41
C ALA A 107 4.75 -20.60 10.80
N GLY A 108 5.69 -19.68 10.74
CA GLY A 108 7.02 -19.88 10.15
C GLY A 108 6.98 -20.14 8.64
N GLY A 109 5.98 -19.59 7.93
CA GLY A 109 5.79 -19.83 6.51
C GLY A 109 4.99 -18.78 5.78
N PHE A 110 4.79 -18.97 4.47
CA PHE A 110 3.97 -18.09 3.66
C PHE A 110 2.52 -18.57 3.62
N GLY A 111 1.58 -17.64 3.81
CA GLY A 111 0.16 -17.84 3.64
C GLY A 111 -0.24 -18.19 2.19
N PRO A 112 -1.53 -18.26 1.88
CA PRO A 112 -2.02 -18.60 0.55
C PRO A 112 -1.76 -17.49 -0.48
N GLU A 113 -1.90 -17.81 -1.77
CA GLU A 113 -1.90 -16.82 -2.85
C GLU A 113 -3.04 -15.81 -2.68
N PHE A 114 -2.83 -14.62 -3.26
CA PHE A 114 -3.77 -13.51 -3.25
C PHE A 114 -3.99 -12.84 -1.89
N ASP A 115 -3.20 -13.16 -0.87
CA ASP A 115 -3.27 -12.50 0.44
C ASP A 115 -2.95 -11.02 0.37
N HIS A 116 -2.08 -10.64 -0.55
CA HIS A 116 -1.71 -9.26 -0.80
C HIS A 116 -1.58 -9.02 -2.31
N LEU A 117 -1.83 -7.79 -2.73
CA LEU A 117 -1.64 -7.31 -4.10
C LEU A 117 -0.49 -6.31 -4.10
N ALA A 118 0.57 -6.60 -4.85
CA ALA A 118 1.64 -5.66 -5.15
C ALA A 118 1.70 -5.36 -6.66
N LEU A 119 2.49 -4.36 -7.06
CA LEU A 119 2.64 -3.95 -8.45
C LEU A 119 4.07 -4.17 -8.93
N LEU A 120 4.23 -4.69 -10.15
CA LEU A 120 5.49 -4.68 -10.88
C LEU A 120 5.40 -3.64 -11.99
N VAL A 121 6.23 -2.60 -11.91
CA VAL A 121 6.20 -1.47 -12.84
C VAL A 121 7.49 -1.45 -13.66
N ARG A 122 7.36 -1.37 -14.99
CA ARG A 122 8.51 -1.21 -15.90
C ARG A 122 8.75 0.25 -16.19
N VAL A 123 10.02 0.65 -16.07
CA VAL A 123 10.49 1.99 -16.40
C VAL A 123 11.78 1.88 -17.21
N GLY A 124 11.77 2.28 -18.45
CA GLY A 124 12.88 2.00 -19.37
C GLY A 124 13.02 0.49 -19.57
N GLY A 125 14.20 -0.06 -19.33
CA GLY A 125 14.48 -1.51 -19.34
C GLY A 125 14.27 -2.20 -17.99
N ASP A 126 14.17 -1.43 -16.90
CA ASP A 126 14.20 -1.94 -15.54
C ASP A 126 12.79 -2.26 -14.99
N ARG A 127 12.74 -3.14 -13.99
CA ARG A 127 11.52 -3.53 -13.27
C ARG A 127 11.62 -3.07 -11.80
N TYR A 128 10.50 -2.58 -11.27
CA TYR A 128 10.42 -2.12 -9.90
C TYR A 128 9.19 -2.71 -9.21
N LEU A 129 9.39 -3.24 -8.00
CA LEU A 129 8.31 -3.54 -7.07
C LEU A 129 7.81 -2.23 -6.50
N VAL A 130 6.52 -1.99 -6.64
CA VAL A 130 5.80 -0.79 -6.18
C VAL A 130 4.65 -1.23 -5.31
N ASP A 131 4.57 -0.68 -4.11
CA ASP A 131 3.55 -1.04 -3.16
C ASP A 131 3.12 0.18 -2.35
N VAL A 132 1.82 0.45 -2.37
CA VAL A 132 1.19 1.50 -1.56
C VAL A 132 0.14 0.92 -0.60
N GLY A 133 0.04 -0.40 -0.53
CA GLY A 133 -0.97 -1.14 0.22
C GLY A 133 -0.43 -2.09 1.30
N TRP A 134 0.86 -2.07 1.60
CA TRP A 134 1.45 -2.92 2.64
C TRP A 134 1.33 -2.33 4.07
N GLY A 135 0.73 -1.17 4.21
CA GLY A 135 0.69 -0.46 5.49
C GLY A 135 1.99 0.29 5.76
N ASP A 136 2.96 -0.29 6.47
CA ASP A 136 4.28 0.31 6.69
C ASP A 136 5.30 -0.16 5.64
N CYS A 137 5.10 0.24 4.41
CA CYS A 137 5.93 -0.15 3.27
C CYS A 137 7.08 0.82 2.99
N ALA A 138 7.96 0.40 2.06
CA ALA A 138 9.01 1.24 1.51
C ALA A 138 8.44 2.50 0.83
N LEU A 139 9.05 3.66 1.13
CA LEU A 139 8.59 4.95 0.60
C LEU A 139 8.97 5.22 -0.86
N SER A 140 9.67 4.27 -1.50
CA SER A 140 10.06 4.36 -2.90
C SER A 140 10.05 2.99 -3.58
N PRO A 141 9.92 2.95 -4.92
CA PRO A 141 10.02 1.73 -5.69
C PRO A 141 11.31 0.96 -5.39
N ILE A 142 11.22 -0.34 -5.25
CA ILE A 142 12.33 -1.25 -5.01
C ILE A 142 12.71 -1.91 -6.34
N PRO A 143 13.99 -1.94 -6.76
CA PRO A 143 14.39 -2.73 -7.94
C PRO A 143 13.95 -4.20 -7.77
N ALA A 144 13.30 -4.76 -8.81
CA ALA A 144 12.81 -6.14 -8.80
C ALA A 144 13.89 -7.12 -9.28
N GLU A 145 15.09 -6.97 -8.74
CA GLU A 145 16.27 -7.77 -8.99
C GLU A 145 16.87 -8.21 -7.66
N ALA A 146 17.55 -9.35 -7.63
CA ALA A 146 18.19 -9.84 -6.42
C ALA A 146 19.24 -8.84 -5.90
N GLY A 147 19.16 -8.50 -4.61
CA GLY A 147 20.08 -7.54 -4.00
C GLY A 147 19.56 -6.91 -2.71
N GLU A 148 20.38 -6.06 -2.12
CA GLU A 148 20.02 -5.30 -0.93
C GLU A 148 19.89 -3.81 -1.25
N TYR A 149 18.77 -3.21 -0.79
CA TYR A 149 18.41 -1.84 -1.13
C TYR A 149 18.11 -1.03 0.12
N LYS A 150 18.60 0.22 0.16
CA LYS A 150 18.16 1.21 1.15
C LYS A 150 16.96 1.95 0.61
N VAL A 151 15.79 1.61 1.11
CA VAL A 151 14.50 2.26 0.78
C VAL A 151 13.88 2.74 2.08
N ARG A 152 13.87 4.07 2.29
CA ARG A 152 13.40 4.63 3.56
C ARG A 152 12.00 4.14 3.95
N PRO A 153 11.76 3.90 5.24
CA PRO A 153 12.71 3.96 6.35
C PRO A 153 13.55 2.68 6.48
N ARG A 154 13.44 1.77 5.55
CA ARG A 154 13.86 0.36 5.61
C ARG A 154 15.15 0.08 4.86
N LYS A 155 15.82 -1.01 5.25
CA LYS A 155 16.76 -1.74 4.40
C LYS A 155 16.09 -3.05 4.03
N VAL A 156 16.01 -3.34 2.75
CA VAL A 156 15.32 -4.53 2.23
C VAL A 156 16.27 -5.37 1.41
N ARG A 157 15.98 -6.68 1.34
CA ARG A 157 16.60 -7.62 0.42
C ARG A 157 15.53 -8.16 -0.51
N VAL A 158 15.87 -8.24 -1.78
CA VAL A 158 15.06 -8.91 -2.80
C VAL A 158 15.76 -10.19 -3.17
N GLU A 159 15.05 -11.29 -3.10
CA GLU A 159 15.44 -12.59 -3.64
C GLU A 159 14.54 -12.91 -4.83
N THR A 160 15.09 -13.47 -5.90
CA THR A 160 14.32 -13.75 -7.12
C THR A 160 14.57 -15.17 -7.59
N THR A 161 13.51 -15.79 -8.13
CA THR A 161 13.55 -16.95 -9.00
C THR A 161 12.99 -16.56 -10.36
N ASP A 162 12.88 -17.53 -11.29
CA ASP A 162 12.22 -17.27 -12.58
C ASP A 162 10.73 -16.98 -12.44
N GLU A 163 10.10 -17.44 -11.34
CA GLU A 163 8.65 -17.39 -11.13
C GLU A 163 8.21 -16.44 -10.01
N SER A 164 9.12 -16.10 -9.09
CA SER A 164 8.76 -15.32 -7.90
C SER A 164 9.82 -14.29 -7.50
N LEU A 165 9.37 -13.32 -6.71
CA LEU A 165 10.18 -12.33 -6.02
C LEU A 165 9.80 -12.37 -4.53
N ARG A 166 10.80 -12.53 -3.65
CA ARG A 166 10.60 -12.45 -2.21
C ARG A 166 11.18 -11.15 -1.67
N LEU A 167 10.39 -10.43 -0.89
CA LEU A 167 10.82 -9.23 -0.19
C LEU A 167 11.10 -9.57 1.27
N LEU A 168 12.31 -9.23 1.73
CA LEU A 168 12.73 -9.36 3.13
C LEU A 168 13.10 -7.96 3.66
N GLU A 169 12.91 -7.78 4.95
CA GLU A 169 13.26 -6.58 5.66
C GLU A 169 14.35 -6.86 6.70
N LEU A 170 15.31 -5.94 6.83
CA LEU A 170 16.30 -5.99 7.91
C LEU A 170 15.63 -5.55 9.22
N VAL A 171 15.44 -6.49 10.13
CA VAL A 171 14.76 -6.23 11.42
C VAL A 171 15.73 -6.09 12.59
N ASP A 172 16.91 -6.75 12.54
CA ASP A 172 17.87 -6.74 13.62
C ASP A 172 19.28 -7.08 13.13
N ARG A 173 20.23 -7.05 14.07
CA ARG A 173 21.60 -7.58 13.91
C ARG A 173 21.96 -8.36 15.16
N VAL A 174 22.34 -9.63 14.97
CA VAL A 174 22.83 -10.51 16.04
C VAL A 174 24.30 -10.78 15.77
N ASP A 175 25.16 -10.47 16.73
CA ASP A 175 26.61 -10.59 16.59
C ASP A 175 27.20 -9.89 15.35
N GLY A 176 26.57 -8.79 14.93
CA GLY A 176 26.92 -8.04 13.72
C GLY A 176 26.30 -8.54 12.44
N GLU A 177 25.79 -9.78 12.42
CA GLU A 177 25.15 -10.36 11.27
C GLU A 177 23.70 -9.87 11.11
N PRO A 178 23.26 -9.56 9.88
CA PRO A 178 21.91 -9.05 9.63
C PRO A 178 20.85 -10.14 9.78
N VAL A 179 19.78 -9.82 10.52
CA VAL A 179 18.58 -10.66 10.60
C VAL A 179 17.54 -10.12 9.61
N TRP A 180 17.21 -10.95 8.64
CA TRP A 180 16.25 -10.64 7.58
C TRP A 180 14.93 -11.37 7.82
N GLU A 181 13.84 -10.63 7.90
CA GLU A 181 12.49 -11.18 8.04
C GLU A 181 11.75 -11.09 6.70
N PRO A 182 11.23 -12.22 6.16
CA PRO A 182 10.39 -12.19 4.98
C PRO A 182 9.12 -11.36 5.23
N GLN A 183 8.72 -10.58 4.24
CA GLN A 183 7.47 -9.82 4.28
C GLN A 183 6.41 -10.54 3.45
N TYR A 184 6.71 -10.74 2.18
CA TYR A 184 5.87 -11.51 1.27
C TYR A 184 6.67 -12.08 0.10
N GLU A 185 6.09 -13.08 -0.55
CA GLU A 185 6.54 -13.65 -1.82
C GLU A 185 5.52 -13.33 -2.91
N ALA A 186 5.94 -12.59 -3.94
CA ALA A 186 5.12 -12.20 -5.07
C ALA A 186 5.36 -13.12 -6.28
N SER A 187 4.30 -13.70 -6.83
CA SER A 187 4.36 -14.41 -8.11
C SER A 187 4.63 -13.42 -9.24
N LEU A 188 5.61 -13.71 -10.10
CA LEU A 188 5.91 -12.87 -11.28
C LEU A 188 4.91 -13.03 -12.43
N HIS A 189 3.92 -13.91 -12.30
CA HIS A 189 2.82 -14.06 -13.24
C HIS A 189 1.79 -12.96 -13.06
N PRO A 190 1.55 -12.09 -14.07
CA PRO A 190 0.55 -11.04 -13.99
C PRO A 190 -0.86 -11.59 -13.72
N ARG A 191 -1.60 -10.92 -12.86
CA ARG A 191 -2.99 -11.27 -12.50
C ARG A 191 -3.96 -10.15 -12.90
N ALA A 192 -5.19 -10.53 -13.24
CA ALA A 192 -6.27 -9.58 -13.34
C ALA A 192 -6.69 -9.11 -11.93
N LEU A 193 -7.20 -7.89 -11.80
CA LEU A 193 -7.65 -7.40 -10.49
C LEU A 193 -8.77 -8.27 -9.92
N ALA A 194 -9.66 -8.78 -10.77
CA ALA A 194 -10.76 -9.66 -10.37
C ALA A 194 -10.31 -11.01 -9.76
N ASP A 195 -9.09 -11.46 -10.04
CA ASP A 195 -8.57 -12.72 -9.48
C ASP A 195 -8.40 -12.65 -7.95
N PHE A 196 -8.33 -11.44 -7.39
CA PHE A 196 -8.22 -11.20 -5.94
C PHE A 196 -9.59 -11.20 -5.21
N ASP A 197 -10.71 -11.23 -5.92
CA ASP A 197 -12.04 -11.05 -5.31
C ASP A 197 -12.37 -12.13 -4.28
N ALA A 198 -12.14 -13.39 -4.60
CA ALA A 198 -12.44 -14.51 -3.70
C ALA A 198 -11.64 -14.41 -2.38
N ARG A 199 -10.33 -14.08 -2.46
CA ARG A 199 -9.50 -13.93 -1.25
C ARG A 199 -9.87 -12.67 -0.47
N SER A 200 -10.18 -11.57 -1.16
CA SER A 200 -10.71 -10.35 -0.54
C SER A 200 -12.00 -10.62 0.24
N GLN A 201 -12.93 -11.37 -0.34
CA GLN A 201 -14.17 -11.77 0.35
C GLN A 201 -13.88 -12.61 1.60
N TYR A 202 -13.00 -13.59 1.51
CA TYR A 202 -12.59 -14.37 2.68
C TYR A 202 -12.02 -13.47 3.79
N LEU A 203 -11.03 -12.63 3.47
CA LEU A 203 -10.33 -11.79 4.44
C LEU A 203 -11.23 -10.74 5.12
N GLN A 204 -12.32 -10.31 4.48
CA GLN A 204 -13.24 -9.33 5.07
C GLN A 204 -14.42 -9.96 5.82
N THR A 205 -14.63 -11.29 5.70
CA THR A 205 -15.80 -11.95 6.31
C THR A 205 -15.43 -13.03 7.33
N GLU A 206 -14.24 -13.62 7.23
CA GLU A 206 -13.82 -14.69 8.14
C GLU A 206 -13.64 -14.15 9.57
N PRO A 207 -14.33 -14.73 10.56
CA PRO A 207 -14.18 -14.34 11.96
C PRO A 207 -12.78 -14.64 12.50
N GLY A 208 -12.32 -13.81 13.45
CA GLY A 208 -11.03 -14.03 14.14
C GLY A 208 -9.80 -13.54 13.38
N LEU A 209 -9.96 -13.03 12.16
CA LEU A 209 -8.86 -12.38 11.46
C LEU A 209 -8.61 -10.98 12.03
N ASN A 210 -7.35 -10.57 12.10
CA ASN A 210 -6.98 -9.23 12.56
C ASN A 210 -7.71 -8.11 11.80
N TRP A 211 -8.01 -8.32 10.51
CA TRP A 211 -8.70 -7.35 9.67
C TRP A 211 -10.16 -7.10 10.08
N THR A 212 -10.83 -8.14 10.62
CA THR A 212 -12.22 -8.06 11.07
C THR A 212 -12.36 -7.69 12.54
N GLU A 213 -11.30 -7.89 13.36
CA GLU A 213 -11.35 -7.73 14.81
C GLU A 213 -10.67 -6.46 15.33
N LYS A 214 -9.72 -5.90 14.55
CA LYS A 214 -8.91 -4.76 15.00
C LYS A 214 -8.91 -3.64 13.96
N PRO A 215 -9.41 -2.43 14.33
CA PRO A 215 -9.32 -1.28 13.45
C PRO A 215 -7.88 -0.80 13.33
N LEU A 216 -7.48 -0.45 12.12
CA LEU A 216 -6.15 0.05 11.82
C LEU A 216 -6.24 1.15 10.78
N VAL A 217 -5.59 2.29 11.05
CA VAL A 217 -5.37 3.35 10.08
C VAL A 217 -3.92 3.80 10.15
N THR A 218 -3.20 3.76 9.03
CA THR A 218 -1.78 4.13 9.03
C THR A 218 -1.40 4.87 7.75
N ARG A 219 -0.52 5.86 7.85
CA ARG A 219 0.08 6.56 6.71
C ARG A 219 1.46 7.09 7.02
N ALA A 220 2.29 7.26 6.02
CA ALA A 220 3.53 8.00 6.15
C ALA A 220 3.24 9.51 6.41
N THR A 221 4.13 10.18 7.13
CA THR A 221 4.04 11.63 7.37
C THR A 221 5.13 12.41 6.66
N SER A 222 6.19 11.73 6.23
CA SER A 222 7.34 12.37 5.58
C SER A 222 8.11 11.40 4.68
N ALA A 223 8.99 11.97 3.84
CA ALA A 223 9.96 11.21 3.03
C ALA A 223 11.12 10.63 3.84
N LYS A 224 11.24 10.96 5.13
CA LYS A 224 12.34 10.49 6.00
C LYS A 224 12.01 9.21 6.74
N GLY A 225 10.72 8.84 6.79
CA GLY A 225 10.27 7.62 7.44
C GLY A 225 9.27 7.84 8.57
N GLY A 226 8.91 9.09 8.86
CA GLY A 226 7.85 9.41 9.81
C GLY A 226 6.53 8.73 9.42
N ARG A 227 5.75 8.30 10.41
CA ARG A 227 4.49 7.58 10.23
C ARG A 227 3.57 7.78 11.42
N ILE A 228 2.29 7.82 11.18
CA ILE A 228 1.26 7.73 12.22
C ILE A 228 0.43 6.48 12.00
N THR A 229 0.09 5.80 13.09
CA THR A 229 -0.74 4.59 13.09
C THR A 229 -1.73 4.67 14.22
N LEU A 230 -3.03 4.67 13.89
CA LEU A 230 -4.12 4.63 14.84
C LEU A 230 -4.55 3.18 15.03
N HIS A 231 -4.43 2.69 16.24
CA HIS A 231 -4.97 1.43 16.74
C HIS A 231 -6.27 1.68 17.50
N ALA A 232 -6.89 0.63 18.02
CA ALA A 232 -8.15 0.75 18.77
C ALA A 232 -8.05 1.73 19.95
N ASP A 233 -6.92 1.75 20.65
CA ASP A 233 -6.72 2.39 21.94
C ASP A 233 -5.60 3.44 21.98
N ARG A 234 -4.86 3.61 20.86
CA ARG A 234 -3.71 4.52 20.82
C ARG A 234 -3.36 5.02 19.43
N LEU A 235 -2.78 6.20 19.37
CA LEU A 235 -2.09 6.74 18.21
C LEU A 235 -0.58 6.56 18.40
N ARG A 236 0.04 5.72 17.58
CA ARG A 236 1.50 5.55 17.53
C ARG A 236 2.08 6.48 16.46
N THR A 237 3.04 7.30 16.85
CA THR A 237 3.81 8.16 15.95
C THR A 237 5.26 7.70 15.89
N ARG A 238 5.72 7.31 14.69
CA ARG A 238 7.14 7.17 14.39
C ARG A 238 7.65 8.51 13.86
N GLN A 239 8.62 9.08 14.54
CA GLN A 239 9.26 10.34 14.15
C GLN A 239 10.21 10.14 12.96
N ASP A 240 10.73 11.22 12.39
CA ASP A 240 11.69 11.19 11.27
C ASP A 240 13.05 10.58 11.64
N ASP A 241 13.39 10.56 12.93
CA ASP A 241 14.58 9.89 13.50
C ASP A 241 14.32 8.42 13.87
N LEU A 242 13.13 7.91 13.53
CA LEU A 242 12.65 6.56 13.77
C LEU A 242 12.34 6.23 15.24
N THR A 243 12.33 7.21 16.14
CA THR A 243 11.82 7.06 17.50
C THR A 243 10.28 6.98 17.51
N PHE A 244 9.71 6.38 18.56
CA PHE A 244 8.27 6.18 18.68
C PHE A 244 7.70 6.94 19.87
N VAL A 245 6.51 7.50 19.66
CA VAL A 245 5.67 8.10 20.72
C VAL A 245 4.28 7.46 20.61
N ASP A 246 3.76 6.96 21.73
CA ASP A 246 2.40 6.44 21.84
C ASP A 246 1.55 7.39 22.67
N GLU A 247 0.39 7.77 22.14
CA GLU A 247 -0.62 8.63 22.76
C GLU A 247 -1.90 7.78 22.94
N PRO A 248 -2.47 7.65 24.15
CA PRO A 248 -3.74 6.94 24.31
C PRO A 248 -4.85 7.67 23.56
N VAL A 249 -5.79 6.93 23.00
CA VAL A 249 -6.95 7.45 22.28
C VAL A 249 -8.20 6.71 22.75
N THR A 250 -9.20 7.45 23.23
CA THR A 250 -10.48 6.89 23.62
C THR A 250 -11.41 6.69 22.42
N ALA A 251 -12.48 5.93 22.58
CA ALA A 251 -13.46 5.69 21.53
C ALA A 251 -14.12 7.00 21.05
N GLU A 252 -14.36 7.94 21.97
CA GLU A 252 -14.96 9.25 21.67
C GLU A 252 -14.03 10.14 20.85
N GLU A 253 -12.71 10.01 21.04
CA GLU A 253 -11.69 10.80 20.31
C GLU A 253 -11.41 10.26 18.91
N TRP A 254 -11.76 9.00 18.61
CA TRP A 254 -11.47 8.33 17.35
C TRP A 254 -11.86 9.15 16.12
N ALA A 255 -13.08 9.65 16.08
CA ALA A 255 -13.59 10.45 14.97
C ALA A 255 -12.76 11.74 14.76
N SER A 256 -12.39 12.41 15.85
CA SER A 256 -11.54 13.61 15.80
C SER A 256 -10.13 13.29 15.32
N VAL A 257 -9.53 12.19 15.78
CA VAL A 257 -8.19 11.75 15.36
C VAL A 257 -8.20 11.38 13.86
N LEU A 258 -9.20 10.67 13.36
CA LEU A 258 -9.36 10.36 11.94
C LEU A 258 -9.40 11.64 11.09
N ALA A 259 -10.21 12.62 11.48
CA ALA A 259 -10.35 13.87 10.75
C ALA A 259 -9.06 14.72 10.80
N THR A 260 -8.46 14.89 11.98
CA THR A 260 -7.36 15.84 12.19
C THR A 260 -5.97 15.28 11.83
N ARG A 261 -5.76 13.96 12.04
CA ARG A 261 -4.44 13.33 11.85
C ARG A 261 -4.34 12.55 10.55
N PHE A 262 -5.45 12.10 9.97
CA PHE A 262 -5.46 11.29 8.75
C PHE A 262 -6.19 11.96 7.57
N ASP A 263 -6.88 13.07 7.78
CA ASP A 263 -7.67 13.78 6.75
C ASP A 263 -8.73 12.85 6.11
N ILE A 264 -9.37 12.01 6.93
CA ILE A 264 -10.47 11.15 6.50
C ILE A 264 -11.67 11.31 7.42
N ALA A 265 -12.88 11.26 6.83
CA ALA A 265 -14.11 11.22 7.61
C ALA A 265 -14.25 9.86 8.33
N PRO A 266 -14.84 9.83 9.52
CA PRO A 266 -15.25 8.58 10.15
C PRO A 266 -16.15 7.79 9.20
N PRO A 267 -16.06 6.45 9.19
CA PRO A 267 -16.89 5.61 8.35
C PRO A 267 -18.36 5.62 8.77
#